data_2a0011d8fad69a4ad48e63d3208473ae
#
_entry.id   2a0011d8fad69a4ad48e63d3208473ae
#
_cell.length_a   1.000
_cell.length_b   1.000
_cell.length_c   1.000
_cell.angle_alpha   90.00
_cell.angle_beta   90.00
_cell.angle_gamma   90.00
#
_symmetry.space_group_name_H-M   'P 1'
#
loop_
_entity.id
_entity.type
_entity.pdbx_description
1 polymer ?
#
loop_
_entity_poly.entity_id
_entity_poly.type
_entity_poly.pdbx_seq_one_letter_code
_entity_poly.pdbx_strand_id
1 'polypeptide(L)'
;MKASVKVMRSYDYCHFEVCIGWDDFNFKDTAEFTRAVDDLRKDAARLADKAVIQYKTAKKHYQEALYRGKQVKHYRKEVDEIQKIPEPEWTPRQKAQIKALADYEFMLSKLYDYQDGWEDRWDEEEYDGPED
;
A
#
# COMPACT_ATOMS: atom_id res chain seq x y z
N MET A 1 -31.21 -15.32 15.98
CA MET A 1 -29.91 -15.42 16.71
C MET A 1 -28.82 -14.73 15.90
N LYS A 2 -28.00 -13.97 16.57
CA LYS A 2 -26.86 -13.31 15.94
C LYS A 2 -25.61 -14.15 16.13
N ALA A 3 -24.75 -14.22 15.12
CA ALA A 3 -23.46 -14.89 15.20
C ALA A 3 -22.39 -14.03 14.54
N SER A 4 -21.21 -13.99 15.12
CA SER A 4 -20.08 -13.25 14.54
C SER A 4 -18.76 -13.98 14.78
N VAL A 5 -17.82 -13.75 13.88
CA VAL A 5 -16.45 -14.23 13.98
C VAL A 5 -15.50 -13.04 13.89
N LYS A 6 -14.53 -13.01 14.78
CA LYS A 6 -13.53 -11.98 14.87
C LYS A 6 -12.15 -12.59 14.65
N VAL A 7 -11.40 -12.05 13.71
CA VAL A 7 -10.04 -12.46 13.43
C VAL A 7 -9.11 -11.29 13.60
N MET A 8 -8.02 -11.50 14.32
CA MET A 8 -6.99 -10.51 14.55
C MET A 8 -5.66 -10.95 13.93
N ARG A 9 -4.93 -10.01 13.36
CA ARG A 9 -3.54 -10.18 12.93
C ARG A 9 -2.71 -9.03 13.49
N SER A 10 -1.48 -9.33 13.83
CA SER A 10 -0.51 -8.33 14.30
C SER A 10 0.67 -8.27 13.34
N TYR A 11 1.05 -7.07 12.96
CA TYR A 11 2.22 -6.81 12.15
C TYR A 11 2.74 -5.42 12.47
N ASP A 12 4.05 -5.27 12.68
CA ASP A 12 4.70 -3.98 12.87
C ASP A 12 4.08 -3.15 14.00
N TYR A 13 3.80 -3.80 15.13
CA TYR A 13 3.14 -3.21 16.31
C TYR A 13 1.71 -2.69 16.06
N CYS A 14 1.15 -2.99 14.90
CA CYS A 14 -0.24 -2.66 14.56
C CYS A 14 -1.11 -3.90 14.67
N HIS A 15 -2.37 -3.69 15.02
CA HIS A 15 -3.38 -4.74 15.07
C HIS A 15 -4.40 -4.54 13.96
N PHE A 16 -4.71 -5.62 13.25
CA PHE A 16 -5.71 -5.66 12.19
C PHE A 16 -6.81 -6.60 12.62
N GLU A 17 -8.01 -6.06 12.73
CA GLU A 17 -9.15 -6.80 13.23
C GLU A 17 -10.26 -6.79 12.20
N VAL A 18 -10.82 -7.97 11.91
CA VAL A 18 -11.98 -8.13 11.06
C VAL A 18 -13.05 -8.89 11.83
N CYS A 19 -14.24 -8.31 11.89
CA CYS A 19 -15.41 -8.94 12.47
C CYS A 19 -16.47 -9.09 11.40
N ILE A 20 -16.91 -10.32 11.15
CA ILE A 20 -17.98 -10.64 10.21
C ILE A 20 -19.07 -11.37 10.97
N GLY A 21 -20.32 -11.01 10.72
CA GLY A 21 -21.45 -11.62 11.41
C GLY A 21 -22.69 -11.74 10.56
N TRP A 22 -23.64 -12.49 11.08
CA TRP A 22 -25.00 -12.59 10.58
C TRP A 22 -25.98 -12.11 11.64
N ASP A 23 -26.96 -11.32 11.22
CA ASP A 23 -28.03 -10.88 12.11
C ASP A 23 -29.05 -11.95 12.35
N ASP A 24 -29.32 -12.77 11.33
CA ASP A 24 -30.27 -13.88 11.38
C ASP A 24 -29.53 -15.20 11.12
N PHE A 25 -29.06 -15.78 12.21
CA PHE A 25 -28.31 -17.02 12.21
C PHE A 25 -29.22 -18.18 12.68
N ASN A 26 -29.64 -18.99 11.72
CA ASN A 26 -30.55 -20.09 11.99
C ASN A 26 -30.21 -21.32 11.15
N PHE A 27 -29.76 -22.41 11.78
CA PHE A 27 -29.34 -23.62 11.13
C PHE A 27 -30.08 -24.83 11.72
N LYS A 28 -30.37 -25.81 10.87
CA LYS A 28 -31.17 -26.99 11.23
C LYS A 28 -30.41 -28.02 12.05
N ASP A 29 -29.10 -28.15 11.86
CA ASP A 29 -28.27 -29.13 12.53
C ASP A 29 -26.86 -28.61 12.84
N THR A 30 -26.15 -29.35 13.70
CA THR A 30 -24.81 -29.00 14.15
C THR A 30 -23.77 -29.02 13.03
N ALA A 31 -23.90 -29.93 12.06
CA ALA A 31 -22.97 -30.03 10.95
C ALA A 31 -23.09 -28.81 10.04
N GLU A 32 -24.30 -28.35 9.75
CA GLU A 32 -24.55 -27.15 8.98
C GLU A 32 -24.02 -25.91 9.71
N PHE A 33 -24.27 -25.81 10.99
CA PHE A 33 -23.77 -24.76 11.86
C PHE A 33 -22.24 -24.68 11.81
N THR A 34 -21.54 -25.81 11.99
CA THR A 34 -20.09 -25.88 12.01
C THR A 34 -19.50 -25.47 10.70
N ARG A 35 -20.05 -25.91 9.56
CA ARG A 35 -19.57 -25.51 8.23
C ARG A 35 -19.76 -24.03 7.99
N ALA A 36 -20.90 -23.46 8.38
CA ALA A 36 -21.17 -22.03 8.19
C ALA A 36 -20.22 -21.16 9.03
N VAL A 37 -19.94 -21.55 10.27
CA VAL A 37 -18.98 -20.86 11.13
C VAL A 37 -17.56 -20.97 10.57
N ASP A 38 -17.16 -22.15 10.08
CA ASP A 38 -15.86 -22.35 9.46
C ASP A 38 -15.67 -21.49 8.20
N ASP A 39 -16.68 -21.40 7.35
CA ASP A 39 -16.63 -20.55 6.15
C ASP A 39 -16.52 -19.08 6.52
N LEU A 40 -17.29 -18.62 7.51
CA LEU A 40 -17.24 -17.26 8.00
C LEU A 40 -15.86 -16.92 8.58
N ARG A 41 -15.28 -17.84 9.35
CA ARG A 41 -13.94 -17.69 9.92
C ARG A 41 -12.87 -17.59 8.83
N LYS A 42 -12.96 -18.40 7.79
CA LYS A 42 -12.03 -18.34 6.63
C LYS A 42 -12.15 -17.03 5.90
N ASP A 43 -13.35 -16.51 5.69
CA ASP A 43 -13.57 -15.22 5.06
C ASP A 43 -12.98 -14.07 5.91
N ALA A 44 -13.20 -14.09 7.21
CA ALA A 44 -12.66 -13.11 8.13
C ALA A 44 -11.12 -13.15 8.15
N ALA A 45 -10.53 -14.34 8.17
CA ALA A 45 -9.07 -14.52 8.13
C ALA A 45 -8.49 -13.98 6.81
N ARG A 46 -9.11 -14.28 5.68
CA ARG A 46 -8.71 -13.78 4.37
C ARG A 46 -8.70 -12.25 4.33
N LEU A 47 -9.74 -11.60 4.85
CA LEU A 47 -9.83 -10.14 4.89
C LEU A 47 -8.79 -9.54 5.84
N ALA A 48 -8.53 -10.16 6.98
CA ALA A 48 -7.49 -9.71 7.91
C ALA A 48 -6.09 -9.82 7.28
N ASP A 49 -5.79 -10.91 6.59
CA ASP A 49 -4.53 -11.11 5.88
C ASP A 49 -4.36 -10.10 4.74
N LYS A 50 -5.44 -9.80 4.01
CA LYS A 50 -5.45 -8.77 2.97
C LYS A 50 -5.12 -7.40 3.56
N ALA A 51 -5.66 -7.05 4.72
CA ALA A 51 -5.35 -5.79 5.41
C ALA A 51 -3.85 -5.69 5.75
N VAL A 52 -3.24 -6.76 6.24
CA VAL A 52 -1.80 -6.80 6.52
C VAL A 52 -0.97 -6.61 5.27
N ILE A 53 -1.31 -7.28 4.18
CA ILE A 53 -0.62 -7.17 2.89
C ILE A 53 -0.68 -5.73 2.37
N GLN A 54 -1.84 -5.10 2.43
CA GLN A 54 -2.01 -3.72 2.00
C GLN A 54 -1.20 -2.74 2.85
N TYR A 55 -1.16 -2.96 4.16
CA TYR A 55 -0.32 -2.16 5.04
C TYR A 55 1.16 -2.27 4.68
N LYS A 56 1.65 -3.49 4.44
CA LYS A 56 3.04 -3.72 4.00
C LYS A 56 3.36 -2.99 2.71
N THR A 57 2.46 -3.05 1.74
CA THR A 57 2.62 -2.39 0.44
C THR A 57 2.65 -0.88 0.60
N ALA A 58 1.71 -0.31 1.34
CA ALA A 58 1.64 1.13 1.60
C ALA A 58 2.90 1.63 2.33
N LYS A 59 3.38 0.88 3.32
CA LYS A 59 4.60 1.22 4.06
C LYS A 59 5.83 1.22 3.15
N LYS A 60 5.96 0.22 2.28
CA LYS A 60 7.05 0.13 1.31
C LYS A 60 7.05 1.35 0.38
N HIS A 61 5.90 1.71 -0.17
CA HIS A 61 5.78 2.88 -1.03
C HIS A 61 6.07 4.19 -0.28
N TYR A 62 5.63 4.31 0.96
CA TYR A 62 5.94 5.45 1.81
C TYR A 62 7.44 5.60 2.03
N GLN A 63 8.13 4.53 2.38
CA GLN A 63 9.58 4.54 2.60
C GLN A 63 10.34 4.88 1.31
N GLU A 64 9.91 4.35 0.18
CA GLU A 64 10.48 4.67 -1.11
C GLU A 64 10.27 6.13 -1.49
N ALA A 65 9.08 6.68 -1.22
CA ALA A 65 8.78 8.09 -1.45
C ALA A 65 9.66 9.00 -0.60
N LEU A 66 9.91 8.67 0.66
CA LEU A 66 10.83 9.43 1.52
C LEU A 66 12.25 9.42 0.96
N TYR A 67 12.73 8.27 0.52
CA TYR A 67 14.07 8.13 -0.05
C TYR A 67 14.19 8.94 -1.35
N ARG A 68 13.22 8.80 -2.27
CA ARG A 68 13.20 9.54 -3.53
C ARG A 68 13.05 11.04 -3.30
N GLY A 69 12.26 11.46 -2.32
CA GLY A 69 12.12 12.86 -1.94
C GLY A 69 13.44 13.49 -1.51
N LYS A 70 14.25 12.77 -0.75
CA LYS A 70 15.60 13.22 -0.37
C LYS A 70 16.52 13.35 -1.59
N GLN A 71 16.47 12.41 -2.52
CA GLN A 71 17.24 12.47 -3.77
C GLN A 71 16.82 13.66 -4.62
N VAL A 72 15.54 13.88 -4.81
CA VAL A 72 15.01 15.02 -5.57
C VAL A 72 15.49 16.33 -4.95
N LYS A 73 15.41 16.47 -3.64
CA LYS A 73 15.86 17.67 -2.93
C LYS A 73 17.35 17.94 -3.14
N HIS A 74 18.16 16.88 -3.09
CA HIS A 74 19.60 16.98 -3.32
C HIS A 74 19.93 17.42 -4.75
N TYR A 75 19.35 16.75 -5.75
CA TYR A 75 19.60 17.04 -7.15
C TYR A 75 19.01 18.39 -7.58
N ARG A 76 17.94 18.84 -6.96
CA ARG A 76 17.36 20.16 -7.24
C ARG A 76 18.34 21.28 -6.93
N LYS A 77 19.11 21.18 -5.86
CA LYS A 77 20.15 22.17 -5.54
C LYS A 77 21.20 22.27 -6.65
N GLU A 78 21.64 21.12 -7.18
CA GLU A 78 22.61 21.08 -8.28
C GLU A 78 22.02 21.66 -9.56
N VAL A 79 20.79 21.34 -9.89
CA VAL A 79 20.09 21.84 -11.08
C VAL A 79 19.84 23.34 -10.97
N ASP A 80 19.49 23.85 -9.81
CA ASP A 80 19.30 25.29 -9.60
C ASP A 80 20.57 26.06 -9.91
N GLU A 81 21.75 25.55 -9.54
CA GLU A 81 23.05 26.14 -9.89
C GLU A 81 23.29 26.10 -11.40
N ILE A 82 22.95 24.99 -12.07
CA ILE A 82 23.08 24.86 -13.52
C ILE A 82 22.17 25.86 -14.26
N GLN A 83 20.96 26.06 -13.76
CA GLN A 83 19.99 26.97 -14.37
C GLN A 83 20.36 28.44 -14.27
N LYS A 84 21.32 28.80 -13.42
CA LYS A 84 21.92 30.14 -13.40
C LYS A 84 22.84 30.39 -14.59
N ILE A 85 23.29 29.35 -15.27
CA ILE A 85 24.12 29.40 -16.46
C ILE A 85 23.20 29.51 -17.68
N PRO A 86 23.52 30.37 -18.68
CA PRO A 86 22.76 30.43 -19.95
C PRO A 86 22.72 29.07 -20.63
N GLU A 87 21.54 28.65 -21.12
CA GLU A 87 21.32 27.34 -21.72
C GLU A 87 22.34 26.96 -22.82
N PRO A 88 22.73 27.85 -23.73
CA PRO A 88 23.75 27.53 -24.75
C PRO A 88 25.09 27.09 -24.18
N GLU A 89 25.40 27.47 -22.94
CA GLU A 89 26.68 27.14 -22.28
C GLU A 89 26.60 25.84 -21.46
N TRP A 90 25.44 25.17 -21.40
CA TRP A 90 25.31 23.93 -20.67
C TRP A 90 26.10 22.82 -21.35
N THR A 91 26.85 22.07 -20.53
CA THR A 91 27.53 20.85 -20.99
C THR A 91 26.54 19.70 -21.18
N PRO A 92 26.88 18.67 -21.98
CA PRO A 92 26.02 17.48 -22.08
C PRO A 92 25.74 16.80 -20.74
N ARG A 93 26.70 16.83 -19.81
CA ARG A 93 26.52 16.31 -18.44
C ARG A 93 25.48 17.11 -17.67
N GLN A 94 25.50 18.42 -17.76
CA GLN A 94 24.54 19.31 -17.10
C GLN A 94 23.13 19.11 -17.66
N LYS A 95 22.98 18.96 -18.97
CA LYS A 95 21.69 18.63 -19.60
C LYS A 95 21.15 17.29 -19.11
N ALA A 96 22.03 16.31 -18.96
CA ALA A 96 21.65 14.98 -18.43
C ALA A 96 21.21 15.07 -16.97
N GLN A 97 21.84 15.90 -16.15
CA GLN A 97 21.45 16.12 -14.75
C GLN A 97 20.05 16.75 -14.63
N ILE A 98 19.75 17.73 -15.48
CA ILE A 98 18.42 18.36 -15.52
C ILE A 98 17.35 17.33 -15.90
N LYS A 99 17.62 16.52 -16.92
CA LYS A 99 16.70 15.44 -17.33
C LYS A 99 16.50 14.41 -16.23
N ALA A 100 17.57 14.01 -15.54
CA ALA A 100 17.50 13.05 -14.45
C ALA A 100 16.63 13.57 -13.30
N LEU A 101 16.73 14.85 -12.94
CA LEU A 101 15.87 15.45 -11.92
C LEU A 101 14.39 15.38 -12.34
N ALA A 102 14.07 15.71 -13.58
CA ALA A 102 12.70 15.65 -14.08
C ALA A 102 12.14 14.21 -13.99
N ASP A 103 12.95 13.21 -14.33
CA ASP A 103 12.58 11.80 -14.23
C ASP A 103 12.35 11.37 -12.78
N TYR A 104 13.20 11.81 -11.84
CA TYR A 104 13.02 11.52 -10.41
C TYR A 104 11.77 12.18 -9.83
N GLU A 105 11.49 13.42 -10.21
CA GLU A 105 10.27 14.13 -9.80
C GLU A 105 9.01 13.43 -10.31
N PHE A 106 9.05 12.94 -11.55
CA PHE A 106 7.94 12.16 -12.11
C PHE A 106 7.72 10.85 -11.35
N MET A 107 8.79 10.11 -11.04
CA MET A 107 8.71 8.87 -10.26
C MET A 107 8.14 9.13 -8.87
N LEU A 108 8.59 10.21 -8.21
CA LEU A 108 8.08 10.58 -6.89
C LEU A 108 6.60 10.93 -6.93
N SER A 109 6.15 11.65 -7.94
CA SER A 109 4.73 11.96 -8.15
C SER A 109 3.89 10.69 -8.28
N LYS A 110 4.38 9.67 -8.98
CA LYS A 110 3.69 8.37 -9.11
C LYS A 110 3.57 7.64 -7.78
N LEU A 111 4.58 7.71 -6.93
CA LEU A 111 4.55 7.10 -5.59
C LEU A 111 3.53 7.79 -4.69
N TYR A 112 3.43 9.11 -4.73
CA TYR A 112 2.41 9.85 -3.98
C TYR A 112 1.01 9.54 -4.48
N ASP A 113 0.80 9.49 -5.78
CA ASP A 113 -0.49 9.11 -6.37
C ASP A 113 -0.92 7.70 -5.90
N TYR A 114 0.01 6.77 -5.83
CA TYR A 114 -0.25 5.43 -5.33
C TYR A 114 -0.63 5.44 -3.84
N GLN A 115 0.09 6.20 -3.01
CA GLN A 115 -0.22 6.31 -1.58
C GLN A 115 -1.60 6.91 -1.33
N ASP A 116 -1.95 7.97 -2.05
CA ASP A 116 -3.25 8.64 -1.90
C ASP A 116 -4.41 7.74 -2.33
N GLY A 117 -4.18 6.84 -3.28
CA GLY A 117 -5.20 5.95 -3.82
C GLY A 117 -5.19 4.54 -3.24
N TRP A 118 -4.32 4.21 -2.28
CA TRP A 118 -4.18 2.82 -1.83
C TRP A 118 -5.44 2.26 -1.18
N GLU A 119 -6.18 3.06 -0.46
CA GLU A 119 -7.44 2.65 0.18
C GLU A 119 -8.50 2.30 -0.87
N ASP A 120 -8.58 3.07 -1.94
CA ASP A 120 -9.51 2.84 -3.04
C ASP A 120 -9.17 1.60 -3.86
N ARG A 121 -7.92 1.15 -3.82
CA ARG A 121 -7.45 -0.06 -4.51
C ARG A 121 -7.61 -1.34 -3.71
N TRP A 122 -8.19 -1.24 -2.54
CA TRP A 122 -8.40 -2.39 -1.67
C TRP A 122 -9.05 -3.58 -2.38
N ASP A 123 -10.08 -3.32 -3.17
CA ASP A 123 -10.84 -4.35 -3.88
C ASP A 123 -10.20 -4.76 -5.22
N GLU A 124 -9.26 -3.97 -5.73
CA GLU A 124 -8.59 -4.21 -7.01
C GLU A 124 -7.35 -5.09 -6.89
N GLU A 125 -6.76 -5.17 -5.69
CA GLU A 125 -5.57 -5.99 -5.48
C GLU A 125 -5.95 -7.46 -5.34
N GLU A 126 -5.25 -8.31 -6.10
CA GLU A 126 -5.40 -9.75 -5.96
C GLU A 126 -4.86 -10.22 -4.61
N TYR A 127 -5.62 -11.06 -3.95
CA TYR A 127 -5.19 -11.72 -2.73
C TYR A 127 -4.65 -13.10 -3.06
N ASP A 128 -3.33 -13.26 -2.96
CA ASP A 128 -2.65 -14.53 -3.24
C ASP A 128 -2.46 -15.42 -2.02
N GLY A 129 -3.04 -15.06 -0.90
CA GLY A 129 -2.90 -15.75 0.36
C GLY A 129 -1.84 -15.15 1.27
N PRO A 130 -1.67 -15.66 2.51
CA PRO A 130 -0.69 -15.14 3.44
C PRO A 130 0.73 -15.33 2.90
N GLU A 131 1.53 -14.29 2.97
CA GLU A 131 2.95 -14.40 2.69
C GLU A 131 3.65 -15.08 3.88
N ASP A 132 4.29 -16.17 3.60
CA ASP A 132 5.12 -16.87 4.57
C ASP A 132 6.51 -16.23 4.70
#